data_d9afb77975cf58d4516b0f18b8e520a4
#
_entry.id   d9afb77975cf58d4516b0f18b8e520a4
#
_cell.length_a   1.000
_cell.length_b   1.000
_cell.length_c   1.000
_cell.angle_alpha   90.00
_cell.angle_beta   90.00
_cell.angle_gamma   90.00
#
_symmetry.space_group_name_H-M   'P 1'
#
loop_
_entity.id
_entity.type
_entity.pdbx_description
1 polymer ?
#
loop_
_entity_poly.entity_id
_entity_poly.type
_entity_poly.pdbx_seq_one_letter_code
_entity_poly.pdbx_strand_id
1 'polypeptide(L)'
;CSSRTELEMPDAQRDLLDALLKTGKPVVLVHFSGRPTVMTWEQQHVPSILNVWFGGSESADAICDVLFGDVCPSGKLTATFPQNVGQLPMNYNHKNTGRPLAEGRWFEKFRSNYIDVSNDPLYPFGYGLSYTTFAYSDMQLSADSMNKQNGELTASITVTNTGNYDADEIVQLYIRDIVGSITRPVKELKGFQKVKLAPGEEKAVTLTIDKKALSFFDDAKHEWVAEPGKFEAIIGSSSRDVKGTVPFELK
;
A
#
# COMPACT_ATOMS: atom_id res chain seq x y z
N CYS A 1 14.70 -26.27 7.39
CA CYS A 1 14.33 -24.84 7.22
C CYS A 1 14.34 -24.17 8.59
N SER A 2 15.06 -23.06 8.70
CA SER A 2 15.19 -22.28 9.93
C SER A 2 14.71 -20.86 9.70
N SER A 3 14.10 -20.24 10.70
CA SER A 3 13.67 -18.85 10.67
C SER A 3 14.19 -18.11 11.89
N ARG A 4 14.55 -16.82 11.71
CA ARG A 4 14.84 -15.93 12.83
C ARG A 4 13.54 -15.42 13.44
N THR A 5 13.52 -15.23 14.74
CA THR A 5 12.41 -14.58 15.45
C THR A 5 12.54 -13.06 15.38
N GLU A 6 13.76 -12.54 15.39
CA GLU A 6 14.05 -11.12 15.15
C GLU A 6 13.79 -10.75 13.70
N LEU A 7 13.21 -9.60 13.48
CA LEU A 7 12.84 -9.09 12.15
C LEU A 7 13.82 -8.05 11.60
N GLU A 8 14.83 -7.70 12.35
CA GLU A 8 15.88 -6.78 11.92
C GLU A 8 16.93 -7.49 11.06
N MET A 9 17.70 -6.70 10.32
CA MET A 9 18.88 -7.18 9.61
C MET A 9 19.88 -7.77 10.62
N PRO A 10 20.56 -8.90 10.33
CA PRO A 10 21.60 -9.43 11.18
C PRO A 10 22.72 -8.43 11.46
N ASP A 11 23.23 -8.38 12.70
CA ASP A 11 24.21 -7.37 13.13
C ASP A 11 25.43 -7.29 12.22
N ALA A 12 26.00 -8.42 11.82
CA ALA A 12 27.16 -8.45 10.92
C ALA A 12 26.88 -7.83 9.54
N GLN A 13 25.64 -7.91 9.03
CA GLN A 13 25.25 -7.26 7.79
C GLN A 13 25.04 -5.75 8.01
N ARG A 14 24.47 -5.35 9.13
CA ARG A 14 24.33 -3.95 9.51
C ARG A 14 25.70 -3.28 9.73
N ASP A 15 26.64 -3.94 10.40
CA ASP A 15 28.00 -3.46 10.62
C ASP A 15 28.73 -3.24 9.29
N LEU A 16 28.59 -4.18 8.34
CA LEU A 16 29.14 -4.02 6.98
C LEU A 16 28.52 -2.82 6.27
N LEU A 17 27.18 -2.68 6.32
CA LEU A 17 26.47 -1.58 5.70
C LEU A 17 26.91 -0.22 6.29
N ASP A 18 27.02 -0.12 7.61
CA ASP A 18 27.53 1.07 8.30
C ASP A 18 28.98 1.41 7.89
N ALA A 19 29.84 0.39 7.80
CA ALA A 19 31.21 0.59 7.32
C ALA A 19 31.28 1.10 5.87
N LEU A 20 30.41 0.59 4.99
CA LEU A 20 30.31 1.05 3.61
C LEU A 20 29.81 2.50 3.53
N LEU A 21 28.79 2.85 4.29
CA LEU A 21 28.24 4.22 4.36
C LEU A 21 29.31 5.23 4.82
N LYS A 22 30.16 4.87 5.76
CA LYS A 22 31.29 5.71 6.24
C LYS A 22 32.35 6.01 5.18
N THR A 23 32.38 5.29 4.07
CA THR A 23 33.27 5.60 2.95
C THR A 23 32.88 6.87 2.18
N GLY A 24 31.66 7.38 2.39
CA GLY A 24 31.10 8.52 1.67
C GLY A 24 30.72 8.24 0.22
N LYS A 25 30.80 6.99 -0.23
CA LYS A 25 30.37 6.58 -1.57
C LYS A 25 28.86 6.31 -1.59
N PRO A 26 28.19 6.49 -2.75
CA PRO A 26 26.78 6.09 -2.89
C PRO A 26 26.60 4.60 -2.58
N VAL A 27 25.62 4.29 -1.74
CA VAL A 27 25.27 2.92 -1.37
C VAL A 27 23.82 2.67 -1.73
N VAL A 28 23.55 1.55 -2.42
CA VAL A 28 22.20 1.03 -2.68
C VAL A 28 22.07 -0.31 -1.96
N LEU A 29 21.08 -0.43 -1.10
CA LEU A 29 20.77 -1.69 -0.42
C LEU A 29 19.82 -2.51 -1.28
N VAL A 30 20.28 -3.65 -1.79
CA VAL A 30 19.42 -4.67 -2.42
C VAL A 30 19.03 -5.69 -1.36
N HIS A 31 17.78 -5.60 -0.91
CA HIS A 31 17.28 -6.36 0.22
C HIS A 31 16.53 -7.62 -0.23
N PHE A 32 17.08 -8.80 0.09
CA PHE A 32 16.44 -10.10 -0.13
C PHE A 32 15.80 -10.59 1.17
N SER A 33 14.50 -10.81 1.16
CA SER A 33 13.77 -11.32 2.32
C SER A 33 12.50 -12.06 1.90
N GLY A 34 12.14 -13.10 2.64
CA GLY A 34 10.86 -13.82 2.45
C GLY A 34 9.70 -13.24 3.26
N ARG A 35 9.93 -12.16 4.00
CA ARG A 35 8.92 -11.50 4.85
C ARG A 35 9.25 -10.03 5.07
N PRO A 36 8.29 -9.18 5.46
CA PRO A 36 8.58 -7.84 5.94
C PRO A 36 9.57 -7.87 7.10
N THR A 37 10.53 -6.95 7.07
CA THR A 37 11.54 -6.76 8.11
C THR A 37 11.41 -5.39 8.74
N VAL A 38 11.93 -5.20 9.94
CA VAL A 38 12.12 -3.90 10.55
C VAL A 38 13.35 -3.25 9.92
N MET A 39 13.14 -2.19 9.17
CA MET A 39 14.19 -1.49 8.40
C MET A 39 14.30 -0.01 8.79
N THR A 40 13.95 0.33 10.02
CA THR A 40 13.91 1.72 10.47
C THR A 40 15.29 2.37 10.43
N TRP A 41 16.33 1.65 10.82
CA TRP A 41 17.69 2.16 10.75
C TRP A 41 18.16 2.30 9.30
N GLU A 42 17.91 1.30 8.46
CA GLU A 42 18.29 1.32 7.04
C GLU A 42 17.59 2.47 6.30
N GLN A 43 16.31 2.68 6.56
CA GLN A 43 15.54 3.78 5.97
C GLN A 43 16.11 5.16 6.32
N GLN A 44 16.67 5.31 7.52
CA GLN A 44 17.24 6.59 7.97
C GLN A 44 18.67 6.84 7.45
N HIS A 45 19.43 5.81 7.12
CA HIS A 45 20.86 5.92 6.82
C HIS A 45 21.21 5.57 5.38
N VAL A 46 20.40 4.76 4.69
CA VAL A 46 20.68 4.30 3.33
C VAL A 46 19.87 5.12 2.33
N PRO A 47 20.52 5.78 1.36
CA PRO A 47 19.85 6.68 0.42
C PRO A 47 18.90 5.97 -0.55
N SER A 48 19.14 4.68 -0.82
CA SER A 48 18.31 3.89 -1.75
C SER A 48 18.20 2.44 -1.31
N ILE A 49 16.98 1.91 -1.29
CA ILE A 49 16.67 0.54 -0.90
C ILE A 49 15.81 -0.10 -1.98
N LEU A 50 16.26 -1.22 -2.55
CA LEU A 50 15.51 -2.05 -3.47
C LEU A 50 15.13 -3.36 -2.76
N ASN A 51 13.83 -3.54 -2.46
CA ASN A 51 13.34 -4.77 -1.87
C ASN A 51 12.92 -5.75 -2.97
N VAL A 52 13.62 -6.86 -3.09
CA VAL A 52 13.49 -7.81 -4.21
C VAL A 52 12.80 -9.13 -3.85
N TRP A 53 12.46 -9.35 -2.59
CA TRP A 53 11.87 -10.60 -2.12
C TRP A 53 12.71 -11.81 -2.56
N PHE A 54 12.09 -12.80 -3.21
CA PHE A 54 12.73 -13.95 -3.86
C PHE A 54 12.46 -13.88 -5.35
N GLY A 55 13.40 -13.31 -6.13
CA GLY A 55 13.20 -12.98 -7.54
C GLY A 55 13.30 -14.15 -8.52
N GLY A 56 13.74 -15.34 -8.08
CA GLY A 56 13.94 -16.49 -8.97
C GLY A 56 15.21 -16.40 -9.83
N SER A 57 15.27 -17.20 -10.89
CA SER A 57 16.48 -17.37 -11.71
C SER A 57 16.88 -16.14 -12.49
N GLU A 58 15.90 -15.38 -12.99
CA GLU A 58 16.10 -14.17 -13.81
C GLU A 58 16.19 -12.87 -12.98
N SER A 59 16.28 -12.99 -11.65
CA SER A 59 16.29 -11.81 -10.77
C SER A 59 17.50 -10.91 -10.95
N ALA A 60 18.65 -11.47 -11.34
CA ALA A 60 19.88 -10.70 -11.49
C ALA A 60 19.74 -9.64 -12.58
N ASP A 61 19.23 -10.02 -13.75
CA ASP A 61 19.03 -9.11 -14.87
C ASP A 61 17.99 -8.04 -14.52
N ALA A 62 16.85 -8.44 -13.94
CA ALA A 62 15.81 -7.51 -13.51
C ALA A 62 16.30 -6.51 -12.44
N ILE A 63 17.16 -6.94 -11.50
CA ILE A 63 17.78 -6.05 -10.51
C ILE A 63 18.73 -5.07 -11.20
N CYS A 64 19.54 -5.53 -12.14
CA CYS A 64 20.46 -4.67 -12.91
C CYS A 64 19.68 -3.63 -13.72
N ASP A 65 18.63 -4.04 -14.46
CA ASP A 65 17.80 -3.15 -15.26
C ASP A 65 17.22 -2.00 -14.40
N VAL A 66 16.76 -2.31 -13.20
CA VAL A 66 16.27 -1.28 -12.27
C VAL A 66 17.41 -0.44 -11.73
N LEU A 67 18.51 -1.04 -11.25
CA LEU A 67 19.62 -0.29 -10.63
C LEU A 67 20.33 0.66 -11.58
N PHE A 68 20.46 0.28 -12.85
CA PHE A 68 21.12 1.09 -13.87
C PHE A 68 20.18 1.97 -14.69
N GLY A 69 18.87 1.85 -14.45
CA GLY A 69 17.85 2.74 -15.01
C GLY A 69 17.35 2.33 -16.40
N ASP A 70 17.63 1.12 -16.85
CA ASP A 70 17.08 0.57 -18.09
C ASP A 70 15.56 0.35 -17.97
N VAL A 71 15.09 0.06 -16.74
CA VAL A 71 13.67 -0.06 -16.40
C VAL A 71 13.34 0.81 -15.18
N CYS A 72 12.29 1.61 -15.31
CA CYS A 72 11.76 2.39 -14.19
C CYS A 72 10.98 1.48 -13.23
N PRO A 73 11.30 1.45 -11.92
CA PRO A 73 10.62 0.58 -10.97
C PRO A 73 9.14 0.95 -10.85
N SER A 74 8.27 -0.06 -10.85
CA SER A 74 6.82 0.08 -10.70
C SER A 74 6.23 -0.85 -9.63
N GLY A 75 7.07 -1.71 -9.03
CA GLY A 75 6.64 -2.67 -8.03
C GLY A 75 6.10 -2.00 -6.77
N LYS A 76 4.99 -2.53 -6.24
CA LYS A 76 4.39 -2.08 -4.98
C LYS A 76 4.47 -3.18 -3.93
N LEU A 77 4.73 -2.80 -2.67
CA LEU A 77 4.80 -3.75 -1.56
C LEU A 77 3.45 -4.44 -1.34
N THR A 78 3.48 -5.76 -1.29
CA THR A 78 2.30 -6.61 -1.04
C THR A 78 2.09 -6.94 0.43
N ALA A 79 2.89 -6.35 1.30
CA ALA A 79 2.79 -6.45 2.75
C ALA A 79 3.21 -5.14 3.42
N THR A 80 2.70 -4.91 4.63
CA THR A 80 3.07 -3.75 5.45
C THR A 80 4.39 -4.01 6.17
N PHE A 81 5.32 -3.05 6.15
CA PHE A 81 6.58 -3.11 6.88
C PHE A 81 6.46 -2.32 8.19
N PRO A 82 6.73 -2.94 9.36
CA PRO A 82 6.63 -2.27 10.64
C PRO A 82 7.86 -1.39 10.92
N GLN A 83 7.70 -0.38 11.78
CA GLN A 83 8.81 0.38 12.34
C GLN A 83 9.51 -0.36 13.48
N ASN A 84 8.75 -1.22 14.18
CA ASN A 84 9.21 -1.98 15.33
C ASN A 84 8.49 -3.33 15.41
N VAL A 85 9.15 -4.36 15.89
CA VAL A 85 8.57 -5.71 16.06
C VAL A 85 7.34 -5.71 16.96
N GLY A 86 7.28 -4.82 17.95
CA GLY A 86 6.14 -4.67 18.86
C GLY A 86 4.84 -4.20 18.20
N GLN A 87 4.89 -3.70 16.96
CA GLN A 87 3.69 -3.31 16.21
C GLN A 87 2.95 -4.51 15.56
N LEU A 88 3.56 -5.69 15.55
CA LEU A 88 2.98 -6.86 14.89
C LEU A 88 1.86 -7.52 15.73
N PRO A 89 0.80 -8.04 15.09
CA PRO A 89 0.53 -8.06 13.64
C PRO A 89 0.08 -6.68 13.12
N MET A 90 0.62 -6.27 11.95
CA MET A 90 0.31 -4.98 11.34
C MET A 90 -0.26 -5.20 9.92
N ASN A 91 -1.56 -5.16 9.80
CA ASN A 91 -2.28 -5.31 8.54
C ASN A 91 -2.90 -3.98 8.12
N TYR A 92 -2.79 -3.61 6.83
CA TYR A 92 -3.40 -2.38 6.31
C TYR A 92 -4.93 -2.39 6.43
N ASN A 93 -5.53 -3.59 6.39
CA ASN A 93 -6.97 -3.84 6.49
C ASN A 93 -7.39 -4.29 7.89
N HIS A 94 -6.73 -3.80 8.93
CA HIS A 94 -7.09 -4.12 10.31
C HIS A 94 -8.52 -3.66 10.65
N LYS A 95 -9.10 -4.28 11.66
CA LYS A 95 -10.36 -3.83 12.24
C LYS A 95 -10.09 -2.75 13.28
N ASN A 96 -10.98 -1.77 13.39
CA ASN A 96 -10.89 -0.74 14.41
C ASN A 96 -10.97 -1.33 15.83
N THR A 97 -10.20 -0.77 16.73
CA THR A 97 -10.38 -0.94 18.18
C THR A 97 -11.53 -0.05 18.67
N GLY A 98 -11.94 -0.17 19.94
CA GLY A 98 -12.99 0.69 20.51
C GLY A 98 -12.63 2.18 20.57
N ARG A 99 -11.33 2.53 20.52
CA ARG A 99 -10.83 3.91 20.55
C ARG A 99 -9.65 4.08 19.59
N PRO A 100 -9.87 3.99 18.27
CA PRO A 100 -8.79 4.08 17.30
C PRO A 100 -8.15 5.48 17.32
N LEU A 101 -6.84 5.52 17.13
CA LEU A 101 -6.11 6.75 16.82
C LEU A 101 -6.29 7.05 15.33
N ALA A 102 -6.51 8.32 14.99
CA ALA A 102 -6.57 8.73 13.59
C ALA A 102 -5.20 8.55 12.90
N GLU A 103 -5.21 8.19 11.62
CA GLU A 103 -4.01 8.04 10.79
C GLU A 103 -3.15 9.32 10.84
N GLY A 104 -1.83 9.17 10.91
CA GLY A 104 -0.87 10.28 10.96
C GLY A 104 -0.77 10.99 12.32
N ARG A 105 -1.52 10.56 13.33
CA ARG A 105 -1.40 11.10 14.69
C ARG A 105 -0.38 10.29 15.48
N TRP A 106 0.48 11.00 16.21
CA TRP A 106 1.47 10.34 17.05
C TRP A 106 0.86 9.76 18.33
N PHE A 107 0.12 10.58 19.07
CA PHE A 107 -0.40 10.24 20.38
C PHE A 107 -1.66 11.04 20.70
N GLU A 108 -2.62 10.38 21.32
CA GLU A 108 -3.79 11.02 21.90
C GLU A 108 -4.21 10.24 23.15
N LYS A 109 -4.42 10.95 24.26
CA LYS A 109 -4.82 10.33 25.53
C LYS A 109 -6.12 9.55 25.36
N PHE A 110 -6.17 8.36 25.94
CA PHE A 110 -7.31 7.43 25.88
C PHE A 110 -7.59 6.80 24.50
N ARG A 111 -6.66 6.89 23.57
CA ARG A 111 -6.70 6.17 22.27
C ARG A 111 -5.79 4.95 22.29
N SER A 112 -6.02 4.05 21.32
CA SER A 112 -5.12 2.92 21.09
C SER A 112 -3.88 3.40 20.34
N ASN A 113 -2.82 3.70 21.08
CA ASN A 113 -1.53 4.13 20.55
C ASN A 113 -0.36 3.58 21.37
N TYR A 114 0.79 3.48 20.74
CA TYR A 114 2.06 3.21 21.41
C TYR A 114 2.63 4.50 22.03
N ILE A 115 3.55 4.37 22.98
CA ILE A 115 4.20 5.52 23.63
C ILE A 115 5.59 5.82 23.06
N ASP A 116 6.18 4.87 22.35
CA ASP A 116 7.58 4.88 21.90
C ASP A 116 7.72 4.79 20.36
N VAL A 117 6.65 4.44 19.66
CA VAL A 117 6.59 4.38 18.20
C VAL A 117 5.20 4.83 17.72
N SER A 118 5.10 5.41 16.53
CA SER A 118 3.80 5.74 15.96
C SER A 118 3.00 4.49 15.58
N ASN A 119 1.68 4.63 15.43
CA ASN A 119 0.85 3.55 14.89
C ASN A 119 1.04 3.35 13.38
N ASP A 120 1.72 4.27 12.71
CA ASP A 120 1.95 4.19 11.28
C ASP A 120 3.00 3.13 10.93
N PRO A 121 2.90 2.47 9.79
CA PRO A 121 3.94 1.58 9.29
C PRO A 121 5.19 2.35 8.86
N LEU A 122 6.32 1.65 8.77
CA LEU A 122 7.51 2.17 8.08
C LEU A 122 7.21 2.33 6.58
N TYR A 123 6.74 1.24 5.96
CA TYR A 123 6.24 1.26 4.59
C TYR A 123 4.85 0.63 4.54
N PRO A 124 3.84 1.34 4.06
CA PRO A 124 2.48 0.81 3.99
C PRO A 124 2.33 -0.24 2.88
N PHE A 125 1.30 -1.06 2.99
CA PHE A 125 0.85 -1.91 1.89
C PHE A 125 0.59 -1.07 0.62
N GLY A 126 1.03 -1.56 -0.52
CA GLY A 126 0.90 -0.86 -1.80
C GLY A 126 1.95 0.22 -2.06
N TYR A 127 2.87 0.47 -1.12
CA TYR A 127 3.94 1.47 -1.28
C TYR A 127 5.00 1.02 -2.29
N GLY A 128 5.52 1.99 -3.03
CA GLY A 128 6.67 1.84 -3.93
C GLY A 128 6.97 3.13 -4.65
N LEU A 129 8.24 3.47 -4.76
CA LEU A 129 8.73 4.65 -5.47
C LEU A 129 9.02 4.34 -6.94
N SER A 130 9.09 5.38 -7.74
CA SER A 130 9.45 5.36 -9.14
C SER A 130 10.60 6.34 -9.39
N TYR A 131 11.23 6.29 -10.57
CA TYR A 131 12.21 7.31 -11.00
C TYR A 131 11.53 8.54 -11.61
N THR A 132 10.20 8.52 -11.71
CA THR A 132 9.38 9.64 -12.14
C THR A 132 8.34 9.97 -11.06
N THR A 133 7.55 11.01 -11.30
CA THR A 133 6.46 11.45 -10.41
C THR A 133 5.13 11.40 -11.14
N PHE A 134 4.05 11.18 -10.38
CA PHE A 134 2.70 11.13 -10.92
C PHE A 134 1.79 12.10 -10.19
N ALA A 135 0.97 12.83 -10.97
CA ALA A 135 -0.16 13.59 -10.47
C ALA A 135 -1.46 12.84 -10.71
N TYR A 136 -2.42 13.07 -9.84
CA TYR A 136 -3.75 12.48 -9.92
C TYR A 136 -4.78 13.60 -9.96
N SER A 137 -5.81 13.48 -10.81
CA SER A 137 -6.95 14.39 -10.84
C SER A 137 -7.91 14.13 -9.67
N ASP A 138 -9.01 14.87 -9.64
CA ASP A 138 -10.11 14.55 -8.75
C ASP A 138 -10.78 13.22 -9.14
N MET A 139 -11.03 12.39 -8.14
CA MET A 139 -11.73 11.11 -8.30
C MET A 139 -13.22 11.33 -8.54
N GLN A 140 -13.78 10.58 -9.48
CA GLN A 140 -15.20 10.60 -9.84
C GLN A 140 -15.81 9.20 -9.68
N LEU A 141 -17.07 9.14 -9.26
CA LEU A 141 -17.91 7.94 -9.35
C LEU A 141 -18.99 8.14 -10.42
N SER A 142 -19.37 7.07 -11.10
CA SER A 142 -20.42 7.10 -12.13
C SER A 142 -21.83 7.42 -11.57
N ALA A 143 -22.05 7.15 -10.28
CA ALA A 143 -23.25 7.56 -9.54
C ALA A 143 -22.96 7.60 -8.02
N ASP A 144 -23.85 8.18 -7.23
CA ASP A 144 -23.78 8.26 -5.77
C ASP A 144 -24.38 7.03 -5.06
N SER A 145 -25.02 6.15 -5.80
CA SER A 145 -25.63 4.94 -5.26
C SER A 145 -25.69 3.81 -6.28
N MET A 146 -25.73 2.57 -5.80
CA MET A 146 -25.94 1.37 -6.61
C MET A 146 -27.03 0.48 -6.03
N ASN A 147 -27.68 -0.28 -6.92
CA ASN A 147 -28.70 -1.25 -6.53
C ASN A 147 -28.05 -2.57 -6.09
N LYS A 148 -28.52 -3.14 -4.97
CA LYS A 148 -28.03 -4.39 -4.41
C LYS A 148 -28.11 -5.59 -5.36
N GLN A 149 -29.08 -5.63 -6.27
CA GLN A 149 -29.34 -6.81 -7.12
C GLN A 149 -28.41 -6.87 -8.33
N ASN A 150 -28.29 -5.78 -9.08
CA ASN A 150 -27.56 -5.70 -10.35
C ASN A 150 -26.69 -4.46 -10.46
N GLY A 151 -26.51 -3.72 -9.36
CA GLY A 151 -25.79 -2.45 -9.41
C GLY A 151 -24.31 -2.63 -9.60
N GLU A 152 -23.74 -1.69 -10.35
CA GLU A 152 -22.31 -1.51 -10.59
C GLU A 152 -22.00 -0.03 -10.62
N LEU A 153 -20.88 0.37 -10.04
CA LEU A 153 -20.33 1.70 -10.14
C LEU A 153 -18.93 1.61 -10.77
N THR A 154 -18.53 2.69 -11.39
CA THR A 154 -17.14 2.87 -11.81
C THR A 154 -16.53 4.03 -11.06
N ALA A 155 -15.32 3.80 -10.52
CA ALA A 155 -14.46 4.82 -9.95
C ALA A 155 -13.42 5.20 -11.01
N SER A 156 -13.34 6.48 -11.38
CA SER A 156 -12.42 6.98 -12.38
C SER A 156 -11.54 8.09 -11.82
N ILE A 157 -10.29 8.13 -12.30
CA ILE A 157 -9.30 9.14 -11.99
C ILE A 157 -8.35 9.28 -13.17
N THR A 158 -7.84 10.49 -13.44
CA THR A 158 -6.79 10.67 -14.44
C THR A 158 -5.44 10.70 -13.74
N VAL A 159 -4.48 9.95 -14.29
CA VAL A 159 -3.09 9.91 -13.84
C VAL A 159 -2.21 10.52 -14.91
N THR A 160 -1.35 11.45 -14.51
CA THR A 160 -0.40 12.16 -15.39
C THR A 160 1.02 11.86 -14.91
N ASN A 161 1.90 11.46 -15.81
CA ASN A 161 3.33 11.38 -15.53
C ASN A 161 3.92 12.79 -15.58
N THR A 162 4.29 13.33 -14.43
CA THR A 162 4.81 14.72 -14.28
C THR A 162 6.35 14.78 -14.28
N GLY A 163 7.03 13.63 -14.36
CA GLY A 163 8.49 13.56 -14.41
C GLY A 163 9.02 13.31 -15.81
N ASN A 164 10.27 12.86 -15.90
CA ASN A 164 11.04 12.84 -17.14
C ASN A 164 11.29 11.42 -17.71
N TYR A 165 10.76 10.37 -17.08
CA TYR A 165 11.00 8.99 -17.48
C TYR A 165 9.69 8.27 -17.79
N ASP A 166 9.71 7.43 -18.82
CA ASP A 166 8.64 6.45 -19.04
C ASP A 166 8.49 5.56 -17.82
N ALA A 167 7.28 5.40 -17.33
CA ALA A 167 7.05 4.57 -16.17
C ALA A 167 5.62 4.01 -16.11
N ASP A 168 5.48 2.96 -15.31
CA ASP A 168 4.19 2.41 -14.96
C ASP A 168 3.77 2.88 -13.56
N GLU A 169 2.52 3.35 -13.42
CA GLU A 169 1.90 3.57 -12.13
C GLU A 169 0.86 2.48 -11.84
N ILE A 170 0.69 2.15 -10.54
CA ILE A 170 -0.32 1.19 -10.10
C ILE A 170 -1.36 1.94 -9.27
N VAL A 171 -2.49 2.21 -9.91
CA VAL A 171 -3.66 2.83 -9.27
C VAL A 171 -4.42 1.78 -8.47
N GLN A 172 -4.67 2.04 -7.19
CA GLN A 172 -5.26 1.09 -6.25
C GLN A 172 -6.61 1.60 -5.78
N LEU A 173 -7.65 0.76 -5.88
CA LEU A 173 -9.01 1.04 -5.38
C LEU A 173 -9.25 0.27 -4.09
N TYR A 174 -9.55 1.00 -3.04
CA TYR A 174 -9.97 0.47 -1.75
C TYR A 174 -11.43 0.81 -1.49
N ILE A 175 -12.12 -0.07 -0.79
CA ILE A 175 -13.48 0.15 -0.32
C ILE A 175 -13.48 0.10 1.21
N ARG A 176 -14.21 1.05 1.80
CA ARG A 176 -14.52 1.10 3.22
C ARG A 176 -16.02 1.01 3.42
N ASP A 177 -16.44 0.08 4.24
CA ASP A 177 -17.80 0.00 4.77
C ASP A 177 -17.87 0.88 6.04
N ILE A 178 -18.78 1.84 6.05
CA ILE A 178 -18.86 2.82 7.16
C ILE A 178 -19.53 2.20 8.39
N VAL A 179 -20.62 1.45 8.18
CA VAL A 179 -21.38 0.79 9.25
C VAL A 179 -21.99 -0.50 8.72
N GLY A 180 -21.44 -1.63 9.11
CA GLY A 180 -21.97 -2.96 8.84
C GLY A 180 -22.56 -3.63 10.07
N SER A 181 -23.29 -4.73 9.90
CA SER A 181 -23.81 -5.58 10.99
C SER A 181 -22.68 -6.26 11.78
N ILE A 182 -21.50 -6.40 11.18
CA ILE A 182 -20.27 -6.90 11.81
C ILE A 182 -19.16 -5.86 11.66
N THR A 183 -18.13 -5.97 12.50
CA THR A 183 -16.95 -5.11 12.36
C THR A 183 -16.21 -5.42 11.07
N ARG A 184 -16.18 -4.44 10.15
CA ARG A 184 -15.46 -4.51 8.87
C ARG A 184 -14.06 -3.94 9.00
N PRO A 185 -13.12 -4.35 8.12
CA PRO A 185 -11.81 -3.70 8.00
C PRO A 185 -11.92 -2.20 7.71
N VAL A 186 -10.93 -1.43 8.16
CA VAL A 186 -10.88 0.02 7.91
C VAL A 186 -10.87 0.40 6.43
N LYS A 187 -10.34 -0.46 5.59
CA LYS A 187 -10.41 -0.44 4.12
C LYS A 187 -9.92 -1.77 3.56
N GLU A 188 -10.37 -2.14 2.37
CA GLU A 188 -9.97 -3.36 1.67
C GLU A 188 -9.63 -3.05 0.22
N LEU A 189 -8.49 -3.52 -0.28
CA LEU A 189 -8.16 -3.43 -1.71
C LEU A 189 -9.14 -4.30 -2.51
N LYS A 190 -9.88 -3.69 -3.42
CA LYS A 190 -10.88 -4.37 -4.27
C LYS A 190 -10.53 -4.36 -5.75
N GLY A 191 -9.61 -3.49 -6.17
CA GLY A 191 -9.13 -3.46 -7.53
C GLY A 191 -7.82 -2.68 -7.66
N PHE A 192 -7.08 -2.94 -8.72
CA PHE A 192 -5.93 -2.14 -9.11
C PHE A 192 -5.72 -2.21 -10.62
N GLN A 193 -5.07 -1.19 -11.16
CA GLN A 193 -4.70 -1.15 -12.56
C GLN A 193 -3.29 -0.60 -12.73
N LYS A 194 -2.47 -1.32 -13.47
CA LYS A 194 -1.15 -0.85 -13.91
C LYS A 194 -1.34 -0.07 -15.21
N VAL A 195 -0.81 1.14 -15.27
CA VAL A 195 -0.91 2.04 -16.41
C VAL A 195 0.47 2.57 -16.79
N LYS A 196 0.87 2.37 -18.06
CA LYS A 196 2.12 2.89 -18.62
C LYS A 196 1.90 4.32 -19.12
N LEU A 197 2.81 5.23 -18.77
CA LEU A 197 2.75 6.66 -19.08
C LEU A 197 4.13 7.17 -19.51
N ALA A 198 4.20 7.77 -20.68
CA ALA A 198 5.35 8.57 -21.10
C ALA A 198 5.39 9.91 -20.34
N PRO A 199 6.53 10.62 -20.32
CA PRO A 199 6.62 11.96 -19.74
C PRO A 199 5.55 12.91 -20.30
N GLY A 200 4.78 13.55 -19.43
CA GLY A 200 3.68 14.44 -19.77
C GLY A 200 2.41 13.74 -20.27
N GLU A 201 2.42 12.42 -20.43
CA GLU A 201 1.22 11.68 -20.81
C GLU A 201 0.25 11.57 -19.66
N GLU A 202 -1.05 11.65 -19.97
CA GLU A 202 -2.14 11.41 -19.05
C GLU A 202 -3.06 10.30 -19.53
N LYS A 203 -3.58 9.51 -18.62
CA LYS A 203 -4.56 8.44 -18.90
C LYS A 203 -5.65 8.40 -17.84
N ALA A 204 -6.88 8.27 -18.30
CA ALA A 204 -8.00 7.94 -17.43
C ALA A 204 -7.94 6.47 -17.03
N VAL A 205 -8.02 6.20 -15.74
CA VAL A 205 -8.10 4.88 -15.13
C VAL A 205 -9.49 4.70 -14.56
N THR A 206 -10.14 3.61 -14.91
CA THR A 206 -11.50 3.28 -14.46
C THR A 206 -11.51 1.90 -13.82
N LEU A 207 -12.00 1.82 -12.59
CA LEU A 207 -12.08 0.60 -11.79
C LEU A 207 -13.54 0.34 -11.41
N THR A 208 -13.98 -0.91 -11.59
CA THR A 208 -15.36 -1.32 -11.32
C THR A 208 -15.55 -1.66 -9.85
N ILE A 209 -16.70 -1.22 -9.30
CA ILE A 209 -17.20 -1.55 -7.97
C ILE A 209 -18.51 -2.32 -8.17
N ASP A 210 -18.45 -3.63 -8.01
CA ASP A 210 -19.59 -4.54 -8.08
C ASP A 210 -20.04 -4.96 -6.68
N LYS A 211 -21.13 -5.73 -6.61
CA LYS A 211 -21.62 -6.29 -5.35
C LYS A 211 -20.56 -7.13 -4.62
N LYS A 212 -19.70 -7.86 -5.35
CA LYS A 212 -18.65 -8.69 -4.76
C LYS A 212 -17.62 -7.84 -4.02
N ALA A 213 -17.30 -6.66 -4.55
CA ALA A 213 -16.37 -5.72 -3.91
C ALA A 213 -16.88 -5.25 -2.53
N LEU A 214 -18.21 -5.19 -2.32
CA LEU A 214 -18.85 -4.75 -1.08
C LEU A 214 -19.13 -5.90 -0.11
N SER A 215 -19.06 -7.16 -0.56
CA SER A 215 -19.47 -8.32 0.20
C SER A 215 -18.44 -8.73 1.27
N PHE A 216 -18.96 -9.31 2.35
CA PHE A 216 -18.22 -10.07 3.35
C PHE A 216 -18.84 -11.45 3.52
N PHE A 217 -18.09 -12.39 4.08
CA PHE A 217 -18.63 -13.71 4.40
C PHE A 217 -19.36 -13.66 5.73
N ASP A 218 -20.64 -14.01 5.73
CA ASP A 218 -21.50 -14.08 6.92
C ASP A 218 -21.45 -15.51 7.46
N ASP A 219 -20.79 -15.70 8.58
CA ASP A 219 -20.59 -17.01 9.20
C ASP A 219 -21.92 -17.65 9.67
N ALA A 220 -22.92 -16.87 10.03
CA ALA A 220 -24.21 -17.37 10.47
C ALA A 220 -25.07 -17.87 9.31
N LYS A 221 -24.92 -17.26 8.14
CA LYS A 221 -25.66 -17.63 6.92
C LYS A 221 -24.85 -18.55 5.99
N HIS A 222 -23.55 -18.69 6.22
CA HIS A 222 -22.60 -19.40 5.35
C HIS A 222 -22.61 -18.90 3.90
N GLU A 223 -22.75 -17.59 3.69
CA GLU A 223 -22.80 -16.98 2.37
C GLU A 223 -22.09 -15.62 2.31
N TRP A 224 -21.75 -15.17 1.08
CA TRP A 224 -21.27 -13.82 0.84
C TRP A 224 -22.42 -12.82 0.77
N VAL A 225 -22.39 -11.82 1.65
CA VAL A 225 -23.46 -10.83 1.83
C VAL A 225 -22.90 -9.43 1.57
N ALA A 226 -23.64 -8.65 0.76
CA ALA A 226 -23.50 -7.20 0.70
C ALA A 226 -24.72 -6.57 1.39
N GLU A 227 -24.50 -5.75 2.40
CA GLU A 227 -25.57 -5.08 3.16
C GLU A 227 -25.83 -3.69 2.60
N PRO A 228 -27.08 -3.24 2.51
CA PRO A 228 -27.40 -1.84 2.22
C PRO A 228 -26.75 -0.92 3.24
N GLY A 229 -26.21 0.19 2.78
CA GLY A 229 -25.51 1.12 3.67
C GLY A 229 -24.58 2.07 2.93
N LYS A 230 -23.86 2.86 3.71
CA LYS A 230 -22.90 3.84 3.21
C LYS A 230 -21.49 3.27 3.13
N PHE A 231 -20.85 3.54 2.00
CA PHE A 231 -19.49 3.12 1.69
C PHE A 231 -18.64 4.31 1.27
N GLU A 232 -17.34 4.14 1.30
CA GLU A 232 -16.37 5.03 0.66
C GLU A 232 -15.55 4.26 -0.37
N ALA A 233 -15.47 4.80 -1.58
CA ALA A 233 -14.50 4.39 -2.58
C ALA A 233 -13.26 5.28 -2.43
N ILE A 234 -12.09 4.67 -2.35
CA ILE A 234 -10.82 5.34 -2.06
C ILE A 234 -9.83 4.94 -3.16
N ILE A 235 -9.29 5.91 -3.90
CA ILE A 235 -8.19 5.67 -4.82
C ILE A 235 -6.89 6.21 -4.20
N GLY A 236 -5.82 5.42 -4.33
CA GLY A 236 -4.49 5.78 -3.85
C GLY A 236 -3.37 5.12 -4.63
N SER A 237 -2.15 5.58 -4.43
CA SER A 237 -0.91 4.93 -4.88
C SER A 237 -0.39 3.91 -3.86
N SER A 238 -0.95 3.93 -2.65
CA SER A 238 -0.77 2.95 -1.57
C SER A 238 -1.95 3.01 -0.60
N SER A 239 -1.99 2.12 0.39
CA SER A 239 -3.02 2.14 1.44
C SER A 239 -2.99 3.41 2.32
N ARG A 240 -1.92 4.20 2.29
CA ARG A 240 -1.74 5.43 3.06
C ARG A 240 -1.61 6.69 2.19
N ASP A 241 -1.20 6.56 0.94
CA ASP A 241 -1.14 7.69 0.00
C ASP A 241 -2.46 7.76 -0.78
N VAL A 242 -3.47 8.33 -0.14
CA VAL A 242 -4.83 8.48 -0.67
C VAL A 242 -4.88 9.69 -1.60
N LYS A 243 -5.34 9.48 -2.83
CA LYS A 243 -5.48 10.52 -3.88
C LYS A 243 -6.91 11.04 -4.01
N GLY A 244 -7.89 10.22 -3.64
CA GLY A 244 -9.29 10.63 -3.64
C GLY A 244 -10.16 9.69 -2.82
N THR A 245 -11.23 10.24 -2.23
CA THR A 245 -12.26 9.48 -1.50
C THR A 245 -13.62 10.04 -1.86
N VAL A 246 -14.51 9.19 -2.33
CA VAL A 246 -15.89 9.57 -2.69
C VAL A 246 -16.88 8.62 -1.99
N PRO A 247 -17.84 9.16 -1.22
CA PRO A 247 -18.88 8.35 -0.59
C PRO A 247 -19.93 7.88 -1.61
N PHE A 248 -20.51 6.73 -1.37
CA PHE A 248 -21.66 6.21 -2.12
C PHE A 248 -22.53 5.33 -1.24
N GLU A 249 -23.71 4.94 -1.74
CA GLU A 249 -24.67 4.12 -1.00
C GLU A 249 -25.05 2.86 -1.79
N LEU A 250 -25.09 1.71 -1.12
CA LEU A 250 -25.76 0.50 -1.60
C LEU A 250 -27.21 0.50 -1.12
N LYS A 251 -28.18 0.44 -2.06
CA LYS A 251 -29.63 0.42 -1.80
C LYS A 251 -30.24 -0.96 -2.00
#